data_f294711536e3b032cf8c70547c5cc198
#
_entry.id   f294711536e3b032cf8c70547c5cc198
#
_cell.length_a   1.000
_cell.length_b   1.000
_cell.length_c   1.000
_cell.angle_alpha   90.00
_cell.angle_beta   90.00
_cell.angle_gamma   90.00
#
_symmetry.space_group_name_H-M   'P 1'
#
loop_
_entity.id
_entity.type
_entity.pdbx_description
1 polymer ?
#
loop_
_entity_poly.entity_id
_entity_poly.type
_entity_poly.pdbx_seq_one_letter_code
_entity_poly.pdbx_strand_id
1 'polypeptide(L)'
;MIIIKKLDDNDLDKARELYCEAFSKEMRVMSIPLVGVIIGVYLDDMLIGIAQIDYINHVFVNERCGYINSFCIKEEYRHMGYGTRLLDYCTCYIKENGGNRILLTSNKNRVYAHMLYKKFGFMEVDTVLLNKYI
;
A
#
# COMPACT_ATOMS: atom_id res chain seq x y z
N MET A 1 14.53 12.23 10.60
CA MET A 1 13.97 11.09 11.32
C MET A 1 12.74 10.56 10.59
N ILE A 2 12.64 9.25 10.44
CA ILE A 2 11.52 8.59 9.76
C ILE A 2 10.48 8.16 10.78
N ILE A 3 9.22 8.50 10.52
CA ILE A 3 8.06 8.02 11.27
C ILE A 3 7.09 7.38 10.28
N ILE A 4 6.67 6.15 10.58
CA ILE A 4 5.63 5.45 9.80
C ILE A 4 4.42 5.29 10.72
N LYS A 5 3.29 5.78 10.27
CA LYS A 5 2.05 5.85 11.07
C LYS A 5 0.83 5.94 10.15
N LYS A 6 -0.35 5.83 10.73
CA LYS A 6 -1.57 6.19 10.01
C LYS A 6 -1.44 7.62 9.49
N LEU A 7 -1.91 7.84 8.28
CA LEU A 7 -1.89 9.15 7.66
C LEU A 7 -2.64 10.16 8.54
N ASP A 8 -2.05 11.34 8.73
CA ASP A 8 -2.73 12.44 9.41
C ASP A 8 -3.92 12.89 8.55
N ASP A 9 -5.06 13.19 9.18
CA ASP A 9 -6.32 13.49 8.49
C ASP A 9 -6.21 14.63 7.50
N ASN A 10 -5.37 15.63 7.78
CA ASN A 10 -5.16 16.78 6.90
C ASN A 10 -4.14 16.54 5.79
N ASP A 11 -3.57 15.34 5.69
CA ASP A 11 -2.57 14.99 4.66
C ASP A 11 -3.14 14.18 3.50
N LEU A 12 -4.46 13.98 3.44
CA LEU A 12 -5.09 13.19 2.39
C LEU A 12 -4.82 13.74 0.98
N ASP A 13 -4.84 15.06 0.82
CA ASP A 13 -4.53 15.69 -0.47
C ASP A 13 -3.07 15.47 -0.88
N LYS A 14 -2.15 15.54 0.07
CA LYS A 14 -0.73 15.26 -0.17
C LYS A 14 -0.51 13.79 -0.57
N ALA A 15 -1.22 12.88 0.08
CA ALA A 15 -1.19 11.45 -0.26
C ALA A 15 -1.70 11.21 -1.68
N ARG A 16 -2.78 11.87 -2.07
CA ARG A 16 -3.34 11.80 -3.42
C ARG A 16 -2.35 12.32 -4.46
N GLU A 17 -1.70 13.45 -4.21
CA GLU A 17 -0.68 14.01 -5.09
C GLU A 17 0.49 13.04 -5.26
N LEU A 18 0.96 12.44 -4.17
CA LEU A 18 2.04 11.46 -4.19
C LEU A 18 1.67 10.23 -5.01
N TYR A 19 0.45 9.71 -4.82
CA TYR A 19 -0.06 8.59 -5.61
C TYR A 19 -0.10 8.92 -7.10
N CYS A 20 -0.68 10.06 -7.46
CA CYS A 20 -0.85 10.45 -8.87
C CYS A 20 0.51 10.64 -9.56
N GLU A 21 1.47 11.21 -8.87
CA GLU A 21 2.84 11.35 -9.38
C GLU A 21 3.50 9.98 -9.57
N ALA A 22 3.42 9.10 -8.56
CA ALA A 22 4.08 7.79 -8.60
C ALA A 22 3.51 6.87 -9.68
N PHE A 23 2.21 6.93 -9.96
CA PHE A 23 1.52 6.06 -10.90
C PHE A 23 1.10 6.75 -12.19
N SER A 24 1.55 7.99 -12.42
CA SER A 24 1.25 8.78 -13.63
C SER A 24 -0.27 8.90 -13.88
N LYS A 25 -1.00 9.27 -12.84
CA LYS A 25 -2.46 9.45 -12.88
C LYS A 25 -2.82 10.92 -12.74
N GLU A 26 -3.94 11.29 -13.35
CA GLU A 26 -4.51 12.63 -13.17
C GLU A 26 -5.21 12.74 -11.82
N MET A 27 -5.13 13.91 -11.22
CA MET A 27 -5.86 14.24 -10.00
C MET A 27 -7.36 14.26 -10.30
N ARG A 28 -8.14 13.51 -9.52
CA ARG A 28 -9.60 13.46 -9.64
C ARG A 28 -10.26 13.83 -8.32
N VAL A 29 -11.49 14.31 -8.40
CA VAL A 29 -12.30 14.51 -7.21
C VAL A 29 -12.55 13.14 -6.56
N MET A 30 -12.28 13.04 -5.27
CA MET A 30 -12.51 11.81 -4.52
C MET A 30 -13.97 11.79 -4.05
N SER A 31 -14.75 10.87 -4.60
CA SER A 31 -16.15 10.65 -4.23
C SER A 31 -16.38 9.31 -3.54
N ILE A 32 -15.44 8.39 -3.67
CA ILE A 32 -15.52 7.07 -3.03
C ILE A 32 -14.91 7.18 -1.62
N PRO A 33 -15.65 6.79 -0.58
CA PRO A 33 -15.15 6.93 0.79
C PRO A 33 -13.99 5.97 1.07
N LEU A 34 -13.05 6.42 1.89
CA LEU A 34 -12.01 5.55 2.44
C LEU A 34 -12.63 4.67 3.52
N VAL A 35 -12.63 3.36 3.30
CA VAL A 35 -13.12 2.38 4.27
C VAL A 35 -11.98 1.76 5.06
N GLY A 36 -10.84 1.57 4.41
CA GLY A 36 -9.62 1.06 5.04
C GLY A 36 -8.80 2.15 5.70
N VAL A 37 -7.51 1.97 5.73
CA VAL A 37 -6.56 2.89 6.34
C VAL A 37 -5.46 3.24 5.34
N ILE A 38 -4.96 4.46 5.40
CA ILE A 38 -3.75 4.87 4.69
C ILE A 38 -2.63 5.00 5.71
N ILE A 39 -1.50 4.36 5.40
CA ILE A 39 -0.28 4.47 6.18
C ILE A 39 0.64 5.46 5.47
N GLY A 40 1.21 6.38 6.21
CA GLY A 40 2.14 7.36 5.68
C GLY A 40 3.56 7.14 6.18
N VAL A 41 4.53 7.42 5.31
CA VAL A 41 5.95 7.51 5.68
C VAL A 41 6.32 8.97 5.72
N TYR A 42 6.75 9.44 6.89
CA TYR A 42 7.11 10.84 7.12
C TYR A 42 8.61 10.96 7.38
N LEU A 43 9.27 11.79 6.61
CA LEU A 43 10.66 12.19 6.84
C LEU A 43 10.67 13.64 7.30
N ASP A 44 11.05 13.89 8.55
CA ASP A 44 11.06 15.22 9.14
C ASP A 44 9.76 15.99 8.87
N ASP A 45 8.62 15.34 9.18
CA ASP A 45 7.25 15.83 9.00
C ASP A 45 6.77 15.94 7.53
N MET A 46 7.59 15.57 6.56
CA MET A 46 7.20 15.57 5.16
C MET A 46 6.75 14.17 4.73
N LEU A 47 5.58 14.09 4.11
CA LEU A 47 5.06 12.83 3.58
C LEU A 47 5.87 12.41 2.34
N ILE A 48 6.53 11.26 2.41
CA ILE A 48 7.37 10.74 1.32
C ILE A 48 6.92 9.39 0.77
N GLY A 49 5.96 8.75 1.43
CA GLY A 49 5.46 7.46 0.98
C GLY A 49 4.10 7.15 1.57
N ILE A 50 3.37 6.28 0.90
CA ILE A 50 2.03 5.84 1.33
C ILE A 50 1.80 4.37 1.01
N ALA A 51 0.87 3.78 1.75
CA ALA A 51 0.23 2.51 1.40
C ALA A 51 -1.21 2.56 1.90
N GLN A 52 -2.13 2.02 1.10
CA GLN A 52 -3.51 1.85 1.52
C GLN A 52 -3.74 0.39 1.87
N ILE A 53 -4.46 0.15 2.97
CA ILE A 53 -4.81 -1.21 3.41
C ILE A 53 -6.33 -1.30 3.49
N ASP A 54 -6.90 -2.25 2.78
CA ASP A 54 -8.29 -2.64 2.89
C ASP A 54 -8.37 -4.09 3.32
N TYR A 55 -9.51 -4.53 3.86
CA TYR A 55 -9.68 -5.89 4.34
C TYR A 55 -10.76 -6.62 3.56
N ILE A 56 -10.48 -7.88 3.23
CA ILE A 56 -11.40 -8.80 2.60
C ILE A 56 -11.55 -10.00 3.52
N ASN A 57 -12.77 -10.25 4.00
CA ASN A 57 -13.05 -11.37 4.89
C ASN A 57 -13.70 -12.51 4.10
N HIS A 58 -13.04 -13.66 4.09
CA HIS A 58 -13.54 -14.89 3.53
C HIS A 58 -14.03 -15.81 4.68
N VAL A 59 -15.29 -15.63 5.04
CA VAL A 59 -15.86 -16.23 6.27
C VAL A 59 -15.79 -17.75 6.28
N PHE A 60 -16.08 -18.38 5.14
CA PHE A 60 -16.15 -19.83 5.06
C PHE A 60 -14.80 -20.55 5.18
N VAL A 61 -13.71 -19.86 4.91
CA VAL A 61 -12.36 -20.40 5.07
C VAL A 61 -11.60 -19.76 6.22
N ASN A 62 -12.30 -18.96 7.02
CA ASN A 62 -11.73 -18.26 8.18
C ASN A 62 -10.49 -17.43 7.81
N GLU A 63 -10.60 -16.67 6.74
CA GLU A 63 -9.51 -15.86 6.23
C GLU A 63 -9.88 -14.38 6.26
N ARG A 64 -9.05 -13.59 6.94
CA ARG A 64 -9.09 -12.13 6.90
C ARG A 64 -7.86 -11.65 6.14
N CYS A 65 -8.08 -11.12 4.96
CA CYS A 65 -7.02 -10.72 4.08
C CYS A 65 -6.81 -9.21 4.13
N GLY A 66 -5.60 -8.75 4.44
CA GLY A 66 -5.20 -7.38 4.22
C GLY A 66 -4.78 -7.20 2.77
N TYR A 67 -5.46 -6.34 2.04
CA TYR A 67 -5.12 -5.99 0.68
C TYR A 67 -4.35 -4.68 0.67
N ILE A 68 -3.07 -4.75 0.28
CA ILE A 68 -2.22 -3.57 0.17
C ILE A 68 -2.30 -3.03 -1.25
N ASN A 69 -2.66 -1.77 -1.38
CA ASN A 69 -2.68 -1.08 -2.66
C ASN A 69 -2.08 0.32 -2.51
N SER A 70 -1.87 1.00 -3.63
CA SER A 70 -1.30 2.36 -3.65
C SER A 70 0.05 2.47 -2.92
N PHE A 71 0.80 1.39 -2.87
CA PHE A 71 2.09 1.32 -2.20
C PHE A 71 3.15 2.02 -3.03
N CYS A 72 3.68 3.12 -2.53
CA CYS A 72 4.72 3.86 -3.25
C CYS A 72 5.53 4.78 -2.33
N ILE A 73 6.76 5.02 -2.75
CA ILE A 73 7.67 6.00 -2.16
C ILE A 73 7.98 7.04 -3.23
N LYS A 74 8.08 8.31 -2.85
CA LYS A 74 8.52 9.37 -3.77
C LYS A 74 9.82 8.99 -4.44
N GLU A 75 9.95 9.29 -5.73
CA GLU A 75 11.09 8.88 -6.55
C GLU A 75 12.43 9.25 -5.94
N GLU A 76 12.59 10.49 -5.46
CA GLU A 76 13.83 10.97 -4.88
C GLU A 76 14.23 10.29 -3.56
N TYR A 77 13.32 9.51 -2.96
CA TYR A 77 13.57 8.78 -1.71
C TYR A 77 13.60 7.27 -1.89
N ARG A 78 13.56 6.79 -3.13
CA ARG A 78 13.62 5.35 -3.43
C ARG A 78 15.04 4.80 -3.24
N HIS A 79 15.14 3.48 -3.10
CA HIS A 79 16.40 2.75 -2.90
C HIS A 79 17.15 3.12 -1.61
N MET A 80 16.45 3.65 -0.63
CA MET A 80 16.98 4.00 0.69
C MET A 80 16.42 3.14 1.83
N GLY A 81 15.67 2.08 1.48
CA GLY A 81 15.09 1.17 2.47
C GLY A 81 13.73 1.58 3.04
N TYR A 82 13.15 2.68 2.59
CA TYR A 82 11.85 3.15 3.13
C TYR A 82 10.70 2.25 2.72
N GLY A 83 10.73 1.71 1.51
CA GLY A 83 9.72 0.74 1.06
C GLY A 83 9.73 -0.53 1.90
N THR A 84 10.90 -1.01 2.27
CA THR A 84 11.06 -2.16 3.17
C THR A 84 10.44 -1.87 4.53
N ARG A 85 10.71 -0.71 5.10
CA ARG A 85 10.15 -0.31 6.40
C ARG A 85 8.64 -0.13 6.33
N LEU A 86 8.14 0.43 5.25
CA LEU A 86 6.70 0.59 5.04
C LEU A 86 5.99 -0.77 4.93
N LEU A 87 6.55 -1.70 4.17
CA LEU A 87 5.98 -3.03 4.01
C LEU A 87 5.97 -3.80 5.33
N ASP A 88 7.03 -3.70 6.11
CA ASP A 88 7.10 -4.30 7.44
C ASP A 88 6.03 -3.73 8.38
N TYR A 89 5.86 -2.42 8.39
CA TYR A 89 4.83 -1.75 9.17
C TYR A 89 3.44 -2.22 8.77
N CYS A 90 3.14 -2.27 7.46
CA CYS A 90 1.85 -2.74 6.96
C CYS A 90 1.58 -4.19 7.37
N THR A 91 2.59 -5.05 7.30
CA THR A 91 2.47 -6.45 7.72
C THR A 91 2.10 -6.56 9.20
N CYS A 92 2.79 -5.84 10.05
CA CYS A 92 2.50 -5.79 11.48
C CYS A 92 1.12 -5.22 11.76
N TYR A 93 0.74 -4.15 11.07
CA TYR A 93 -0.56 -3.52 11.21
C TYR A 93 -1.69 -4.50 10.86
N ILE A 94 -1.57 -5.20 9.73
CA ILE A 94 -2.57 -6.19 9.29
C ILE A 94 -2.69 -7.31 10.31
N LYS A 95 -1.56 -7.83 10.79
CA LYS A 95 -1.54 -8.89 11.80
C LYS A 95 -2.21 -8.45 13.10
N GLU A 96 -1.90 -7.26 13.60
CA GLU A 96 -2.47 -6.71 14.82
C GLU A 96 -3.98 -6.46 14.72
N ASN A 97 -4.48 -6.27 13.50
CA ASN A 97 -5.90 -6.08 13.21
C ASN A 97 -6.60 -7.38 12.77
N GLY A 98 -6.04 -8.52 13.10
CA GLY A 98 -6.66 -9.84 12.91
C GLY A 98 -6.46 -10.43 11.52
N GLY A 99 -5.65 -9.82 10.68
CA GLY A 99 -5.33 -10.36 9.35
C GLY A 99 -4.42 -11.59 9.44
N ASN A 100 -4.72 -12.60 8.64
CA ASN A 100 -3.92 -13.83 8.53
C ASN A 100 -3.42 -14.09 7.11
N ARG A 101 -3.68 -13.19 6.19
CA ARG A 101 -3.16 -13.22 4.82
C ARG A 101 -3.00 -11.81 4.30
N ILE A 102 -2.01 -11.61 3.45
CA ILE A 102 -1.78 -10.33 2.77
C ILE A 102 -1.79 -10.57 1.28
N LEU A 103 -2.60 -9.79 0.56
CA LEU A 103 -2.62 -9.77 -0.90
C LEU A 103 -2.16 -8.41 -1.41
N LEU A 104 -1.49 -8.42 -2.54
CA LEU A 104 -1.21 -7.21 -3.30
C LEU A 104 -1.15 -7.55 -4.78
N THR A 105 -1.40 -6.54 -5.60
CA THR A 105 -1.18 -6.62 -7.04
C THR A 105 -0.13 -5.60 -7.44
N SER A 106 0.65 -5.93 -8.44
CA SER A 106 1.69 -5.03 -8.95
C SER A 106 1.82 -5.20 -10.46
N ASN A 107 2.05 -4.09 -11.15
CA ASN A 107 2.30 -4.14 -12.57
C ASN A 107 3.55 -4.97 -12.85
N LYS A 108 3.51 -5.78 -13.92
CA LYS A 108 4.64 -6.65 -14.31
C LYS A 108 5.94 -5.89 -14.53
N ASN A 109 5.87 -4.61 -14.88
CA ASN A 109 7.03 -3.78 -15.16
C ASN A 109 7.74 -3.26 -13.89
N ARG A 110 7.14 -3.43 -12.70
CA ARG A 110 7.70 -2.93 -11.45
C ARG A 110 8.68 -3.95 -10.85
N VAL A 111 9.81 -4.13 -11.52
CA VAL A 111 10.81 -5.16 -11.18
C VAL A 111 11.34 -5.01 -9.76
N TYR A 112 11.68 -3.79 -9.34
CA TYR A 112 12.21 -3.54 -8.00
C TYR A 112 11.18 -3.81 -6.90
N ALA A 113 9.92 -3.44 -7.15
CA ALA A 113 8.83 -3.74 -6.22
C ALA A 113 8.65 -5.26 -6.06
N HIS A 114 8.70 -6.01 -7.16
CA HIS A 114 8.60 -7.47 -7.11
C HIS A 114 9.74 -8.10 -6.33
N MET A 115 10.97 -7.59 -6.48
CA MET A 115 12.12 -8.05 -5.71
C MET A 115 11.91 -7.83 -4.21
N LEU A 116 11.40 -6.67 -3.82
CA LEU A 116 11.06 -6.37 -2.45
C LEU A 116 10.02 -7.33 -1.90
N TYR A 117 8.92 -7.53 -2.63
CA TYR A 117 7.84 -8.42 -2.19
C TYR A 117 8.30 -9.86 -2.01
N LYS A 118 9.07 -10.39 -2.95
CA LYS A 118 9.63 -11.75 -2.86
C LYS A 118 10.56 -11.90 -1.66
N LYS A 119 11.36 -10.89 -1.39
CA LYS A 119 12.25 -10.86 -0.22
C LYS A 119 11.47 -10.95 1.09
N PHE A 120 10.25 -10.39 1.14
CA PHE A 120 9.36 -10.46 2.30
C PHE A 120 8.51 -11.74 2.33
N GLY A 121 8.73 -12.69 1.44
CA GLY A 121 8.02 -13.96 1.43
C GLY A 121 6.74 -13.97 0.61
N PHE A 122 6.44 -12.93 -0.14
CA PHE A 122 5.33 -12.94 -1.08
C PHE A 122 5.62 -13.88 -2.25
N MET A 123 4.60 -14.61 -2.67
CA MET A 123 4.67 -15.54 -3.78
C MET A 123 3.61 -15.21 -4.82
N GLU A 124 3.93 -15.44 -6.09
CA GLU A 124 2.91 -15.37 -7.13
C GLU A 124 1.88 -16.47 -6.91
N VAL A 125 0.60 -16.13 -7.11
CA VAL A 125 -0.51 -17.08 -6.98
C VAL A 125 -0.95 -17.49 -8.38
N ASP A 126 -1.18 -18.78 -8.58
CA ASP A 126 -1.67 -19.32 -9.84
C ASP A 126 -3.17 -19.04 -10.00
N THR A 127 -3.48 -17.79 -10.33
CA THR A 127 -4.85 -17.31 -10.48
C THR A 127 -4.88 -16.20 -11.52
N VAL A 128 -6.06 -15.87 -12.01
CA VAL A 128 -6.28 -14.79 -12.98
C VAL A 128 -7.08 -13.69 -12.31
N LEU A 129 -6.57 -12.46 -12.37
CA LEU A 129 -7.32 -11.28 -11.97
C LEU A 129 -8.15 -10.82 -13.16
N LEU A 130 -9.47 -10.79 -12.99
CA LEU A 130 -10.41 -10.31 -14.01
C LEU A 130 -10.94 -8.94 -13.62
N ASN A 131 -11.06 -8.06 -14.61
CA ASN A 131 -11.43 -6.67 -14.41
C ASN A 131 -12.56 -6.28 -15.36
N LYS A 132 -13.55 -5.55 -14.85
CA LYS A 132 -14.64 -4.96 -15.66
C LYS A 132 -15.01 -3.60 -15.08
N TYR A 133 -14.93 -2.58 -15.90
CA TYR A 133 -15.48 -1.26 -15.54
C TYR A 133 -16.98 -1.23 -15.79
N ILE A 134 -17.71 -0.58 -14.90
CA ILE A 134 -19.16 -0.42 -14.98
C ILE A 134 -19.54 1.05 -15.01
#